data_b0ea3cf677a15c05d6846f2f286beaf6
#
_entry.id   b0ea3cf677a15c05d6846f2f286beaf6
#
_cell.length_a   1.000
_cell.length_b   1.000
_cell.length_c   1.000
_cell.angle_alpha   90.00
_cell.angle_beta   90.00
_cell.angle_gamma   90.00
#
_symmetry.space_group_name_H-M   'P 1'
#
loop_
_entity.id
_entity.type
_entity.pdbx_description
1 polymer ?
#
loop_
_entity_poly.entity_id
_entity_poly.type
_entity_poly.pdbx_seq_one_letter_code
_entity_poly.pdbx_strand_id
1 'polypeptide(L)'
;MEPSPHKPPLTERQRTLARLKLLAVLAVCAAPLIFSYLTYYVIKPTGRTNYGELIDPRAHPLPQLHSASLDGAPTELTAYQGKWLMVKAGPSACPKVCMDQLFAMRQRRAMQGKEMERIERIWLITDQTPLDTILIRELDGMRMLRAPAAAVTGWLPHASEADLAASIYLVDPLGNLMMRFPPPAAGATEAQTVEHYAKIKKDIAKLLKASAIG
;
A
#
# COMPACT_ATOMS: atom_id res chain seq x y z
N MET A 1 65.17 -8.08 -41.35
CA MET A 1 64.59 -8.46 -40.03
C MET A 1 65.23 -7.55 -39.01
N GLU A 2 64.52 -6.43 -38.62
CA GLU A 2 64.98 -5.51 -37.57
C GLU A 2 64.70 -6.09 -36.18
N PRO A 3 65.65 -6.07 -35.26
CA PRO A 3 65.44 -6.58 -33.92
C PRO A 3 64.51 -5.63 -33.17
N SER A 4 63.43 -6.19 -32.64
CA SER A 4 62.46 -5.52 -31.84
C SER A 4 63.13 -4.82 -30.61
N PRO A 5 62.84 -3.56 -30.29
CA PRO A 5 63.46 -2.83 -29.18
C PRO A 5 63.09 -3.48 -27.84
N HIS A 6 64.10 -4.00 -27.15
CA HIS A 6 63.96 -4.55 -25.81
C HIS A 6 63.64 -3.44 -24.82
N LYS A 7 62.40 -3.38 -24.31
CA LYS A 7 62.01 -2.43 -23.24
C LYS A 7 62.82 -2.73 -21.97
N PRO A 8 63.50 -1.76 -21.39
CA PRO A 8 64.25 -1.98 -20.16
C PRO A 8 63.31 -2.42 -19.00
N PRO A 9 63.79 -3.26 -18.06
CA PRO A 9 63.01 -3.71 -16.94
C PRO A 9 62.57 -2.53 -16.08
N LEU A 10 61.26 -2.51 -15.68
CA LEU A 10 60.69 -1.46 -14.82
C LEU A 10 61.44 -1.38 -13.51
N THR A 11 61.76 -0.17 -13.07
CA THR A 11 62.35 0.07 -11.73
C THR A 11 61.35 -0.35 -10.64
N GLU A 12 61.83 -0.68 -9.43
CA GLU A 12 61.00 -1.07 -8.29
C GLU A 12 59.90 -0.02 -7.99
N ARG A 13 60.22 1.26 -8.08
CA ARG A 13 59.31 2.38 -7.87
C ARG A 13 58.17 2.38 -8.95
N GLN A 14 58.52 2.10 -10.18
CA GLN A 14 57.55 2.02 -11.28
C GLN A 14 56.62 0.82 -11.12
N ARG A 15 57.14 -0.32 -10.64
CA ARG A 15 56.32 -1.51 -10.33
C ARG A 15 55.34 -1.23 -9.19
N THR A 16 55.75 -0.54 -8.11
CA THR A 16 54.90 -0.18 -7.01
C THR A 16 53.78 0.78 -7.43
N LEU A 17 54.12 1.80 -8.23
CA LEU A 17 53.16 2.75 -8.78
C LEU A 17 52.16 2.06 -9.74
N ALA A 18 52.63 1.14 -10.56
CA ALA A 18 51.72 0.35 -11.44
C ALA A 18 50.75 -0.52 -10.64
N ARG A 19 51.23 -1.19 -9.59
CA ARG A 19 50.37 -1.97 -8.68
C ARG A 19 49.36 -1.08 -7.97
N LEU A 20 49.77 0.10 -7.48
CA LEU A 20 48.87 1.05 -6.82
C LEU A 20 47.77 1.55 -7.76
N LYS A 21 48.12 1.88 -9.00
CA LYS A 21 47.17 2.27 -10.05
C LYS A 21 46.17 1.14 -10.34
N LEU A 22 46.66 -0.10 -10.46
CA LEU A 22 45.78 -1.27 -10.67
C LEU A 22 44.80 -1.46 -9.51
N LEU A 23 45.28 -1.36 -8.27
CA LEU A 23 44.44 -1.47 -7.08
C LEU A 23 43.42 -0.31 -6.98
N ALA A 24 43.81 0.91 -7.37
CA ALA A 24 42.90 2.05 -7.42
C ALA A 24 41.78 1.83 -8.46
N VAL A 25 42.10 1.36 -9.64
CA VAL A 25 41.09 1.02 -10.67
C VAL A 25 40.18 -0.08 -10.17
N LEU A 26 40.72 -1.14 -9.58
CA LEU A 26 39.94 -2.23 -9.01
C LEU A 26 38.99 -1.73 -7.91
N ALA A 27 39.49 -0.86 -7.01
CA ALA A 27 38.66 -0.27 -5.94
C ALA A 27 37.51 0.60 -6.49
N VAL A 28 37.77 1.42 -7.52
CA VAL A 28 36.75 2.23 -8.17
C VAL A 28 35.68 1.35 -8.84
N CYS A 29 36.09 0.29 -9.52
CA CYS A 29 35.16 -0.65 -10.16
C CYS A 29 34.35 -1.47 -9.14
N ALA A 30 34.94 -1.82 -8.00
CA ALA A 30 34.27 -2.58 -6.93
C ALA A 30 33.37 -1.69 -6.04
N ALA A 31 33.69 -0.39 -5.94
CA ALA A 31 32.99 0.54 -5.06
C ALA A 31 31.44 0.53 -5.23
N PRO A 32 30.85 0.57 -6.44
CA PRO A 32 29.40 0.55 -6.61
C PRO A 32 28.76 -0.70 -6.03
N LEU A 33 29.39 -1.87 -6.21
CA LEU A 33 28.91 -3.13 -5.67
C LEU A 33 29.00 -3.17 -4.15
N ILE A 34 30.13 -2.72 -3.59
CA ILE A 34 30.34 -2.65 -2.14
C ILE A 34 29.34 -1.68 -1.50
N PHE A 35 29.17 -0.49 -2.07
CA PHE A 35 28.23 0.51 -1.55
C PHE A 35 26.77 0.04 -1.68
N SER A 36 26.41 -0.63 -2.78
CA SER A 36 25.08 -1.21 -2.94
C SER A 36 24.79 -2.25 -1.86
N TYR A 37 25.73 -3.16 -1.64
CA TYR A 37 25.63 -4.20 -0.61
C TYR A 37 25.56 -3.59 0.78
N LEU A 38 26.43 -2.61 1.10
CA LEU A 38 26.46 -1.91 2.38
C LEU A 38 25.12 -1.18 2.63
N THR A 39 24.60 -0.48 1.62
CA THR A 39 23.31 0.22 1.73
C THR A 39 22.18 -0.74 1.99
N TYR A 40 22.14 -1.86 1.28
CA TYR A 40 21.06 -2.83 1.40
C TYR A 40 21.07 -3.61 2.74
N TYR A 41 22.25 -4.07 3.18
CA TYR A 41 22.33 -4.96 4.35
C TYR A 41 22.65 -4.25 5.66
N VAL A 42 23.43 -3.15 5.62
CA VAL A 42 23.90 -2.45 6.84
C VAL A 42 23.07 -1.21 7.11
N ILE A 43 22.95 -0.31 6.13
CA ILE A 43 22.25 0.98 6.34
C ILE A 43 20.73 0.76 6.43
N LYS A 44 20.17 -0.18 5.64
CA LYS A 44 18.74 -0.49 5.61
C LYS A 44 17.89 0.78 5.74
N PRO A 45 17.82 1.62 4.71
CA PRO A 45 17.11 2.89 4.82
C PRO A 45 15.67 2.63 5.27
N THR A 46 15.34 3.08 6.48
CA THR A 46 14.01 2.95 7.08
C THR A 46 13.02 4.00 6.57
N GLY A 47 13.47 4.87 5.69
CA GLY A 47 12.68 5.92 5.08
C GLY A 47 11.52 5.34 4.25
N ARG A 48 10.36 5.21 4.87
CA ARG A 48 9.14 4.82 4.16
C ARG A 48 8.60 6.03 3.38
N THR A 49 8.35 5.87 2.11
CA THR A 49 7.80 6.93 1.25
C THR A 49 6.27 6.90 1.17
N ASN A 50 5.64 5.92 1.80
CA ASN A 50 4.20 5.76 1.91
C ASN A 50 3.68 6.45 3.17
N TYR A 51 2.50 7.01 3.05
CA TYR A 51 1.77 7.64 4.15
C TYR A 51 1.00 6.61 4.96
N GLY A 52 0.34 5.65 4.28
CA GLY A 52 -0.38 4.56 4.93
C GLY A 52 0.54 3.61 5.68
N GLU A 53 0.02 2.98 6.71
CA GLU A 53 0.69 1.93 7.47
C GLU A 53 0.73 0.64 6.65
N LEU A 54 1.93 0.13 6.39
CA LEU A 54 2.09 -1.14 5.68
C LEU A 54 1.77 -2.30 6.62
N ILE A 55 1.00 -3.25 6.11
CA ILE A 55 0.63 -4.49 6.76
C ILE A 55 1.42 -5.63 6.13
N ASP A 56 1.84 -6.61 6.92
CA ASP A 56 2.44 -7.83 6.36
C ASP A 56 1.35 -8.67 5.67
N PRO A 57 1.38 -8.82 4.36
CA PRO A 57 0.34 -9.54 3.63
C PRO A 57 0.24 -11.02 4.02
N ARG A 58 1.35 -11.60 4.49
CA ARG A 58 1.41 -13.01 4.89
C ARG A 58 0.64 -13.29 6.20
N ALA A 59 0.56 -12.28 7.07
CA ALA A 59 -0.17 -12.36 8.33
C ALA A 59 -1.68 -12.17 8.14
N HIS A 60 -2.10 -11.54 7.04
CA HIS A 60 -3.50 -11.17 6.79
C HIS A 60 -3.97 -11.56 5.38
N PRO A 61 -3.96 -12.86 5.02
CA PRO A 61 -4.53 -13.30 3.75
C PRO A 61 -6.03 -13.01 3.70
N LEU A 62 -6.59 -12.88 2.50
CA LEU A 62 -8.02 -12.64 2.33
C LEU A 62 -8.82 -13.83 2.90
N PRO A 63 -9.64 -13.63 3.93
CA PRO A 63 -10.40 -14.69 4.57
C PRO A 63 -11.70 -14.97 3.81
N GLN A 64 -12.30 -16.11 4.08
CA GLN A 64 -13.72 -16.35 3.80
C GLN A 64 -14.53 -15.73 4.95
N LEU A 65 -15.18 -14.61 4.66
CA LEU A 65 -15.93 -13.87 5.66
C LEU A 65 -17.35 -14.38 5.86
N HIS A 66 -17.83 -15.32 5.02
CA HIS A 66 -19.24 -15.72 4.99
C HIS A 66 -20.17 -14.50 4.87
N SER A 67 -19.79 -13.57 4.01
CA SER A 67 -20.50 -12.31 3.81
C SER A 67 -21.65 -12.47 2.82
N ALA A 68 -22.61 -11.56 2.91
CA ALA A 68 -23.74 -11.47 2.01
C ALA A 68 -23.97 -10.01 1.58
N SER A 69 -24.48 -9.82 0.38
CA SER A 69 -24.98 -8.54 -0.09
C SER A 69 -26.22 -8.09 0.70
N LEU A 70 -26.66 -6.84 0.51
CA LEU A 70 -27.81 -6.30 1.25
C LEU A 70 -29.13 -7.04 0.97
N ASP A 71 -29.29 -7.66 -0.19
CA ASP A 71 -30.41 -8.52 -0.58
C ASP A 71 -30.31 -9.95 -0.04
N GLY A 72 -29.25 -10.26 0.72
CA GLY A 72 -29.04 -11.56 1.35
C GLY A 72 -28.32 -12.58 0.48
N ALA A 73 -27.94 -12.24 -0.76
CA ALA A 73 -27.18 -13.16 -1.62
C ALA A 73 -25.76 -13.39 -1.08
N PRO A 74 -25.32 -14.65 -0.90
CA PRO A 74 -23.95 -14.95 -0.47
C PRO A 74 -22.93 -14.32 -1.43
N THR A 75 -22.05 -13.48 -0.91
CA THR A 75 -21.08 -12.76 -1.72
C THR A 75 -19.78 -12.57 -0.92
N GLU A 76 -18.73 -13.25 -1.33
CA GLU A 76 -17.43 -13.17 -0.68
C GLU A 76 -16.54 -12.07 -1.28
N LEU A 77 -15.57 -11.60 -0.51
CA LEU A 77 -14.57 -10.63 -1.01
C LEU A 77 -13.76 -11.20 -2.17
N THR A 78 -13.59 -12.50 -2.24
CA THR A 78 -12.90 -13.19 -3.34
C THR A 78 -13.57 -12.97 -4.70
N ALA A 79 -14.87 -12.65 -4.75
CA ALA A 79 -15.58 -12.30 -5.98
C ALA A 79 -15.05 -11.00 -6.63
N TYR A 80 -14.31 -10.19 -5.87
CA TYR A 80 -13.73 -8.93 -6.34
C TYR A 80 -12.21 -9.01 -6.54
N GLN A 81 -11.61 -10.19 -6.44
CA GLN A 81 -10.19 -10.38 -6.80
C GLN A 81 -9.94 -9.96 -8.25
N GLY A 82 -8.71 -9.55 -8.54
CA GLY A 82 -8.35 -8.92 -9.80
C GLY A 82 -8.48 -7.40 -9.79
N LYS A 83 -9.08 -6.81 -8.73
CA LYS A 83 -9.14 -5.37 -8.51
C LYS A 83 -8.53 -4.97 -7.18
N TRP A 84 -8.15 -3.73 -7.07
CA TRP A 84 -7.77 -3.11 -5.81
C TRP A 84 -9.03 -2.85 -4.99
N LEU A 85 -9.06 -3.32 -3.73
CA LEU A 85 -10.23 -3.13 -2.87
C LEU A 85 -9.92 -2.08 -1.80
N MET A 86 -10.65 -0.98 -1.81
CA MET A 86 -10.73 -0.08 -0.67
C MET A 86 -11.82 -0.58 0.26
N VAL A 87 -11.41 -1.07 1.43
CA VAL A 87 -12.31 -1.70 2.40
C VAL A 87 -12.48 -0.80 3.61
N LYS A 88 -13.72 -0.59 4.01
CA LYS A 88 -14.11 -0.01 5.28
C LYS A 88 -14.95 -1.03 6.04
N ALA A 89 -14.76 -1.13 7.34
CA ALA A 89 -15.55 -2.00 8.21
C ALA A 89 -16.21 -1.20 9.32
N GLY A 90 -17.36 -1.65 9.79
CA GLY A 90 -18.06 -1.04 10.91
C GLY A 90 -19.57 -1.29 10.89
N PRO A 91 -20.29 -0.83 11.93
CA PRO A 91 -21.74 -1.01 12.02
C PRO A 91 -22.48 -0.19 10.95
N SER A 92 -23.74 -0.56 10.73
CA SER A 92 -24.68 0.18 9.85
C SER A 92 -24.95 1.61 10.35
N ALA A 93 -24.88 1.83 11.66
CA ALA A 93 -24.90 3.17 12.25
C ALA A 93 -23.65 3.92 11.82
N CYS A 94 -23.79 4.79 10.83
CA CYS A 94 -22.68 5.52 10.21
C CYS A 94 -22.73 7.00 10.64
N PRO A 95 -22.10 7.40 11.77
CA PRO A 95 -22.01 8.79 12.18
C PRO A 95 -21.18 9.61 11.18
N LYS A 96 -21.17 10.94 11.35
CA LYS A 96 -20.50 11.87 10.42
C LYS A 96 -19.10 11.45 10.02
N VAL A 97 -18.26 11.00 10.94
CA VAL A 97 -16.89 10.53 10.65
C VAL A 97 -16.88 9.34 9.69
N CYS A 98 -17.82 8.40 9.88
CA CYS A 98 -17.99 7.27 8.96
C CYS A 98 -18.42 7.75 7.57
N MET A 99 -19.40 8.65 7.49
CA MET A 99 -19.86 9.22 6.22
C MET A 99 -18.75 9.94 5.47
N ASP A 100 -18.00 10.80 6.16
CA ASP A 100 -16.87 11.53 5.59
C ASP A 100 -15.83 10.58 4.97
N GLN A 101 -15.62 9.43 5.58
CA GLN A 101 -14.69 8.42 5.06
C GLN A 101 -15.24 7.66 3.86
N LEU A 102 -16.50 7.26 3.87
CA LEU A 102 -17.15 6.64 2.71
C LEU A 102 -17.14 7.60 1.51
N PHE A 103 -17.38 8.89 1.75
CA PHE A 103 -17.21 9.95 0.75
C PHE A 103 -15.75 10.07 0.30
N ALA A 104 -14.80 10.05 1.22
CA ALA A 104 -13.39 10.10 0.88
C ALA A 104 -12.98 8.92 -0.03
N MET A 105 -13.47 7.72 0.22
CA MET A 105 -13.24 6.56 -0.65
C MET A 105 -13.76 6.80 -2.07
N ARG A 106 -14.98 7.37 -2.21
CA ARG A 106 -15.56 7.74 -3.51
C ARG A 106 -14.67 8.74 -4.26
N GLN A 107 -14.28 9.81 -3.58
CA GLN A 107 -13.43 10.85 -4.17
C GLN A 107 -12.04 10.32 -4.54
N ARG A 108 -11.42 9.49 -3.66
CA ARG A 108 -10.07 8.94 -3.93
C ARG A 108 -10.09 8.01 -5.14
N ARG A 109 -11.15 7.20 -5.30
CA ARG A 109 -11.36 6.39 -6.50
C ARG A 109 -11.49 7.27 -7.74
N ALA A 110 -12.40 8.23 -7.75
CA ALA A 110 -12.63 9.14 -8.88
C ALA A 110 -11.37 9.93 -9.29
N MET A 111 -10.55 10.33 -8.32
CA MET A 111 -9.30 11.06 -8.55
C MET A 111 -8.19 10.23 -9.22
N GLN A 112 -8.36 8.92 -9.37
CA GLN A 112 -7.41 8.08 -10.12
C GLN A 112 -7.62 8.15 -11.64
N GLY A 113 -8.65 8.87 -12.11
CA GLY A 113 -8.92 9.05 -13.52
C GLY A 113 -9.18 7.70 -14.22
N LYS A 114 -8.44 7.39 -15.28
CA LYS A 114 -8.58 6.15 -16.04
C LYS A 114 -8.33 4.88 -15.21
N GLU A 115 -7.56 4.97 -14.14
CA GLU A 115 -7.25 3.82 -13.27
C GLU A 115 -8.38 3.55 -12.26
N MET A 116 -9.44 4.37 -12.20
CA MET A 116 -10.51 4.22 -11.22
C MET A 116 -11.28 2.89 -11.35
N GLU A 117 -11.36 2.33 -12.56
CA GLU A 117 -12.05 1.06 -12.80
C GLU A 117 -11.32 -0.15 -12.22
N ARG A 118 -10.04 0.02 -11.88
CA ARG A 118 -9.22 -0.97 -11.19
C ARG A 118 -9.47 -1.01 -9.68
N ILE A 119 -10.32 -0.11 -9.16
CA ILE A 119 -10.59 0.03 -7.72
C ILE A 119 -12.06 -0.23 -7.45
N GLU A 120 -12.35 -1.18 -6.56
CA GLU A 120 -13.66 -1.36 -5.96
C GLU A 120 -13.68 -0.79 -4.53
N ARG A 121 -14.82 -0.25 -4.15
CA ARG A 121 -15.09 0.26 -2.80
C ARG A 121 -16.01 -0.70 -2.09
N ILE A 122 -15.59 -1.18 -0.92
CA ILE A 122 -16.33 -2.17 -0.16
C ILE A 122 -16.58 -1.65 1.25
N TRP A 123 -17.81 -1.73 1.70
CA TRP A 123 -18.16 -1.52 3.09
C TRP A 123 -18.62 -2.84 3.70
N LEU A 124 -17.85 -3.35 4.66
CA LEU A 124 -18.17 -4.52 5.46
C LEU A 124 -19.00 -4.07 6.68
N ILE A 125 -20.29 -4.37 6.63
CA ILE A 125 -21.25 -4.00 7.67
C ILE A 125 -21.29 -5.14 8.69
N THR A 126 -20.97 -4.82 9.94
CA THR A 126 -20.75 -5.81 11.00
C THR A 126 -22.01 -6.14 11.83
N ASP A 127 -23.15 -5.54 11.49
CA ASP A 127 -24.45 -5.79 12.13
C ASP A 127 -25.55 -6.11 11.13
N GLN A 128 -26.76 -6.39 11.63
CA GLN A 128 -27.93 -6.71 10.80
C GLN A 128 -28.96 -5.57 10.76
N THR A 129 -28.65 -4.42 11.33
CA THR A 129 -29.57 -3.27 11.35
C THR A 129 -29.80 -2.76 9.93
N PRO A 130 -31.05 -2.46 9.54
CA PRO A 130 -31.32 -1.89 8.22
C PRO A 130 -30.58 -0.59 7.99
N LEU A 131 -30.04 -0.41 6.77
CA LEU A 131 -29.44 0.85 6.35
C LEU A 131 -30.51 1.86 5.94
N ASP A 132 -30.24 3.13 6.15
CA ASP A 132 -31.05 4.20 5.62
C ASP A 132 -31.02 4.18 4.07
N THR A 133 -32.19 4.25 3.45
CA THR A 133 -32.35 4.27 2.00
C THR A 133 -31.63 5.48 1.36
N ILE A 134 -31.59 6.61 2.06
CA ILE A 134 -30.87 7.81 1.60
C ILE A 134 -29.38 7.50 1.56
N LEU A 135 -28.85 6.89 2.59
CA LEU A 135 -27.44 6.49 2.68
C LEU A 135 -27.04 5.53 1.54
N ILE A 136 -27.87 4.52 1.28
CA ILE A 136 -27.63 3.57 0.19
C ILE A 136 -27.53 4.31 -1.16
N ARG A 137 -28.41 5.27 -1.40
CA ARG A 137 -28.44 6.07 -2.63
C ARG A 137 -27.22 6.98 -2.76
N GLU A 138 -26.79 7.61 -1.68
CA GLU A 138 -25.61 8.50 -1.66
C GLU A 138 -24.31 7.73 -1.89
N LEU A 139 -24.27 6.47 -1.50
CA LEU A 139 -23.10 5.58 -1.66
C LEU A 139 -23.18 4.72 -2.93
N ASP A 140 -23.94 5.14 -3.93
CA ASP A 140 -24.06 4.40 -5.20
C ASP A 140 -22.70 3.97 -5.78
N GLY A 141 -22.67 2.75 -6.33
CA GLY A 141 -21.46 2.10 -6.83
C GLY A 141 -20.50 1.59 -5.74
N MET A 142 -20.89 1.62 -4.46
CA MET A 142 -20.17 0.94 -3.37
C MET A 142 -20.74 -0.46 -3.15
N ARG A 143 -19.87 -1.45 -2.97
CA ARG A 143 -20.28 -2.80 -2.57
C ARG A 143 -20.49 -2.82 -1.06
N MET A 144 -21.72 -3.06 -0.64
CA MET A 144 -22.13 -3.16 0.75
C MET A 144 -22.35 -4.63 1.08
N LEU A 145 -21.55 -5.18 1.96
CA LEU A 145 -21.60 -6.58 2.35
C LEU A 145 -21.77 -6.69 3.85
N ARG A 146 -22.70 -7.51 4.29
CA ARG A 146 -22.82 -7.87 5.70
C ARG A 146 -21.88 -9.02 6.00
N ALA A 147 -21.09 -8.88 7.04
CA ALA A 147 -20.13 -9.90 7.48
C ALA A 147 -20.15 -10.04 9.01
N PRO A 148 -19.90 -11.25 9.55
CA PRO A 148 -19.80 -11.45 10.99
C PRO A 148 -18.71 -10.57 11.60
N ALA A 149 -19.04 -9.80 12.66
CA ALA A 149 -18.11 -8.88 13.31
C ALA A 149 -16.80 -9.58 13.72
N ALA A 150 -16.90 -10.77 14.32
CA ALA A 150 -15.74 -11.53 14.76
C ALA A 150 -14.78 -11.91 13.61
N ALA A 151 -15.30 -12.22 12.42
CA ALA A 151 -14.49 -12.52 11.25
C ALA A 151 -13.75 -11.27 10.73
N VAL A 152 -14.45 -10.13 10.71
CA VAL A 152 -13.89 -8.84 10.28
C VAL A 152 -12.82 -8.35 11.24
N THR A 153 -13.07 -8.37 12.55
CA THR A 153 -12.12 -7.95 13.58
C THR A 153 -10.91 -8.89 13.65
N GLY A 154 -11.10 -10.18 13.41
CA GLY A 154 -9.98 -11.14 13.35
C GLY A 154 -9.06 -10.95 12.14
N TRP A 155 -9.56 -10.35 11.06
CA TRP A 155 -8.80 -10.14 9.83
C TRP A 155 -8.10 -8.78 9.78
N LEU A 156 -8.82 -7.70 10.10
CA LEU A 156 -8.32 -6.34 9.93
C LEU A 156 -7.55 -5.88 11.19
N PRO A 157 -6.27 -5.51 11.09
CA PRO A 157 -5.51 -5.02 12.23
C PRO A 157 -6.05 -3.65 12.70
N HIS A 158 -6.32 -3.53 13.99
CA HIS A 158 -6.89 -2.34 14.62
C HIS A 158 -6.48 -2.25 16.09
N ALA A 159 -6.49 -1.06 16.65
CA ALA A 159 -6.22 -0.84 18.07
C ALA A 159 -7.49 -0.91 18.92
N SER A 160 -8.65 -0.56 18.34
CA SER A 160 -9.97 -0.59 18.97
C SER A 160 -11.07 -0.68 17.91
N GLU A 161 -12.30 -1.02 18.29
CA GLU A 161 -13.45 -1.01 17.38
C GLU A 161 -13.68 0.36 16.73
N ALA A 162 -13.48 1.42 17.49
CA ALA A 162 -13.56 2.79 16.97
C ALA A 162 -12.49 3.06 15.91
N ASP A 163 -11.29 2.56 16.11
CA ASP A 163 -10.19 2.64 15.17
C ASP A 163 -10.45 1.81 13.90
N LEU A 164 -10.97 0.58 14.03
CA LEU A 164 -11.43 -0.23 12.92
C LEU A 164 -12.46 0.52 12.07
N ALA A 165 -13.52 1.03 12.75
CA ALA A 165 -14.59 1.76 12.09
C ALA A 165 -14.15 3.09 11.48
N ALA A 166 -13.02 3.65 11.91
CA ALA A 166 -12.47 4.90 11.41
C ALA A 166 -11.37 4.73 10.37
N SER A 167 -10.87 3.51 10.13
CA SER A 167 -9.78 3.24 9.18
C SER A 167 -10.30 2.83 7.80
N ILE A 168 -9.46 3.06 6.78
CA ILE A 168 -9.66 2.54 5.42
C ILE A 168 -8.53 1.57 5.14
N TYR A 169 -8.86 0.38 4.64
CA TYR A 169 -7.90 -0.66 4.31
C TYR A 169 -7.76 -0.82 2.80
N LEU A 170 -6.59 -1.23 2.36
CA LEU A 170 -6.33 -1.49 0.95
C LEU A 170 -5.88 -2.93 0.77
N VAL A 171 -6.60 -3.65 -0.10
CA VAL A 171 -6.30 -5.02 -0.51
C VAL A 171 -5.85 -4.99 -1.96
N ASP A 172 -4.81 -5.74 -2.30
CA ASP A 172 -4.30 -5.84 -3.66
C ASP A 172 -5.15 -6.77 -4.54
N PRO A 173 -4.94 -6.77 -5.86
CA PRO A 173 -5.69 -7.65 -6.77
C PRO A 173 -5.50 -9.15 -6.54
N LEU A 174 -4.44 -9.54 -5.82
CA LEU A 174 -4.18 -10.94 -5.45
C LEU A 174 -4.92 -11.36 -4.17
N GLY A 175 -5.52 -10.40 -3.45
CA GLY A 175 -6.24 -10.65 -2.20
C GLY A 175 -5.37 -10.45 -0.95
N ASN A 176 -4.24 -9.75 -1.04
CA ASN A 176 -3.42 -9.49 0.12
C ASN A 176 -3.79 -8.14 0.76
N LEU A 177 -3.98 -8.13 2.06
CA LEU A 177 -4.15 -6.89 2.83
C LEU A 177 -2.81 -6.18 2.94
N MET A 178 -2.65 -5.05 2.25
CA MET A 178 -1.35 -4.39 2.10
C MET A 178 -1.17 -3.16 2.98
N MET A 179 -2.24 -2.40 3.21
CA MET A 179 -2.10 -1.08 3.81
C MET A 179 -3.33 -0.68 4.59
N ARG A 180 -3.11 0.06 5.67
CA ARG A 180 -4.13 0.72 6.47
C ARG A 180 -3.92 2.22 6.43
N PHE A 181 -4.99 2.96 6.26
CA PHE A 181 -5.04 4.40 6.38
C PHE A 181 -5.86 4.75 7.63
N PRO A 182 -5.21 5.16 8.72
CA PRO A 182 -5.90 5.59 9.93
C PRO A 182 -6.74 6.86 9.66
N PRO A 183 -7.68 7.21 10.55
CA PRO A 183 -8.42 8.47 10.42
C PRO A 183 -7.49 9.68 10.56
N PRO A 184 -7.94 10.88 10.14
CA PRO A 184 -7.25 12.12 10.51
C PRO A 184 -7.10 12.22 12.03
N ALA A 185 -6.06 12.90 12.49
CA ALA A 185 -5.86 13.10 13.93
C ALA A 185 -7.07 13.75 14.57
N ALA A 186 -7.37 13.38 15.82
CA ALA A 186 -8.44 14.02 16.58
C ALA A 186 -8.17 15.54 16.70
N GLY A 187 -9.16 16.36 16.35
CA GLY A 187 -9.02 17.82 16.34
C GLY A 187 -8.26 18.38 15.13
N ALA A 188 -7.99 17.56 14.10
CA ALA A 188 -7.39 18.04 12.87
C ALA A 188 -8.21 19.18 12.25
N THR A 189 -7.52 20.22 11.80
CA THR A 189 -8.13 21.30 11.04
C THR A 189 -8.59 20.81 9.66
N GLU A 190 -9.44 21.58 8.99
CA GLU A 190 -9.87 21.26 7.64
C GLU A 190 -8.68 21.11 6.68
N ALA A 191 -7.69 22.01 6.75
CA ALA A 191 -6.48 21.94 5.95
C ALA A 191 -5.68 20.65 6.20
N GLN A 192 -5.52 20.23 7.47
CA GLN A 192 -4.86 18.98 7.83
C GLN A 192 -5.64 17.76 7.34
N THR A 193 -6.95 17.81 7.39
CA THR A 193 -7.82 16.75 6.87
C THR A 193 -7.70 16.62 5.34
N VAL A 194 -7.68 17.74 4.62
CA VAL A 194 -7.45 17.77 3.17
C VAL A 194 -6.07 17.19 2.81
N GLU A 195 -5.03 17.60 3.55
CA GLU A 195 -3.67 17.08 3.37
C GLU A 195 -3.59 15.57 3.64
N HIS A 196 -4.22 15.08 4.70
CA HIS A 196 -4.34 13.67 5.02
C HIS A 196 -4.89 12.87 3.84
N TYR A 197 -6.03 13.28 3.32
CA TYR A 197 -6.64 12.62 2.17
C TYR A 197 -5.85 12.76 0.86
N ALA A 198 -5.10 13.86 0.68
CA ALA A 198 -4.21 14.02 -0.46
C ALA A 198 -3.04 13.03 -0.42
N LYS A 199 -2.50 12.73 0.77
CA LYS A 199 -1.45 11.72 0.98
C LYS A 199 -1.97 10.32 0.66
N ILE A 200 -3.17 9.96 1.10
CA ILE A 200 -3.84 8.69 0.75
C ILE A 200 -3.97 8.54 -0.78
N LYS A 201 -4.49 9.57 -1.45
CA LYS A 201 -4.60 9.58 -2.92
C LYS A 201 -3.25 9.32 -3.59
N LYS A 202 -2.17 9.96 -3.08
CA LYS A 202 -0.82 9.83 -3.63
C LYS A 202 -0.28 8.40 -3.48
N ASP A 203 -0.54 7.75 -2.36
CA ASP A 203 -0.12 6.36 -2.14
C ASP A 203 -0.86 5.40 -3.07
N ILE A 204 -2.19 5.52 -3.17
CA ILE A 204 -2.99 4.71 -4.10
C ILE A 204 -2.49 4.91 -5.54
N ALA A 205 -2.23 6.14 -5.97
CA ALA A 205 -1.72 6.43 -7.32
C ALA A 205 -0.34 5.80 -7.58
N LYS A 206 0.55 5.75 -6.58
CA LYS A 206 1.85 5.08 -6.70
C LYS A 206 1.68 3.57 -6.87
N LEU A 207 0.80 2.95 -6.09
CA LEU A 207 0.53 1.52 -6.16
C LEU A 207 -0.06 1.13 -7.52
N LEU A 208 -1.04 1.87 -8.01
CA LEU A 208 -1.64 1.64 -9.33
C LEU A 208 -0.62 1.77 -10.48
N LYS A 209 0.31 2.72 -10.38
CA LYS A 209 1.40 2.87 -11.37
C LYS A 209 2.44 1.76 -11.30
N ALA A 210 2.72 1.25 -10.10
CA ALA A 210 3.71 0.21 -9.89
C ALA A 210 3.17 -1.19 -10.24
N SER A 211 1.84 -1.38 -10.18
CA SER A 211 1.17 -2.65 -10.45
C SER A 211 0.65 -2.69 -11.88
N ALA A 212 1.01 -3.72 -12.61
CA ALA A 212 0.40 -4.04 -13.92
C ALA A 212 -0.89 -4.86 -13.80
N ILE A 213 -1.25 -5.32 -12.59
CA ILE A 213 -2.39 -6.19 -12.29
C ILE A 213 -3.54 -5.34 -11.72
N GLY A 214 -4.77 -5.67 -12.09
CA GLY A 214 -6.01 -5.04 -11.61
C GLY A 214 -6.68 -4.18 -12.63
#